data_ece48cc9df5b1a412d2559b1f5391646
#
_entry.id   ece48cc9df5b1a412d2559b1f5391646
#
_cell.length_a   1.000
_cell.length_b   1.000
_cell.length_c   1.000
_cell.angle_alpha   90.00
_cell.angle_beta   90.00
_cell.angle_gamma   90.00
#
_symmetry.space_group_name_H-M   'P 1'
#
loop_
_entity.id
_entity.type
_entity.pdbx_description
1 polymer ?
#
loop_
_entity_poly.entity_id
_entity_poly.type
_entity_poly.pdbx_seq_one_letter_code
_entity_poly.pdbx_strand_id
1 'polypeptide(L)'
;MAEMIATYPRVKVLSVSKLSEMDYDEWRWREDLVGQTGSVEIYQVARKIPNRHFILFDSDSDFYLNTGRGEAQISDHRIDLITRNTKYVFEILPEDRQHDGASGDRDEQSEKEG
;
A
#
# COMPACT_ATOMS: atom_id res chain seq x y z
N MET A 1 -20.90 -3.23 4.42
CA MET A 1 -20.57 -2.38 3.28
C MET A 1 -19.29 -1.61 3.56
N ALA A 2 -18.39 -1.56 2.59
CA ALA A 2 -17.10 -0.90 2.78
C ALA A 2 -17.11 0.48 2.13
N GLU A 3 -16.40 1.40 2.76
CA GLU A 3 -16.32 2.78 2.29
C GLU A 3 -14.85 3.15 2.14
N MET A 4 -14.47 3.68 0.97
CA MET A 4 -13.09 4.12 0.76
C MET A 4 -12.84 5.39 1.55
N ILE A 5 -11.84 5.36 2.44
CA ILE A 5 -11.53 6.49 3.30
C ILE A 5 -10.25 7.20 2.89
N ALA A 6 -9.40 6.56 2.10
CA ALA A 6 -8.15 7.17 1.65
C ALA A 6 -7.63 6.43 0.43
N THR A 7 -6.90 7.16 -0.41
CA THR A 7 -6.19 6.57 -1.54
C THR A 7 -4.87 7.30 -1.71
N TYR A 8 -3.83 6.54 -2.06
CA TYR A 8 -2.51 7.09 -2.28
C TYR A 8 -1.98 6.53 -3.59
N PRO A 9 -1.65 7.41 -4.54
CA PRO A 9 -1.24 6.94 -5.88
C PRO A 9 0.15 6.31 -5.91
N ARG A 10 0.98 6.60 -4.91
CA ARG A 10 2.34 6.06 -4.89
C ARG A 10 2.72 5.65 -3.48
N VAL A 11 2.93 4.35 -3.31
CA VAL A 11 3.42 3.81 -2.04
C VAL A 11 4.48 2.75 -2.34
N LYS A 12 5.26 2.41 -1.32
CA LYS A 12 6.24 1.34 -1.40
C LYS A 12 6.02 0.42 -0.19
N VAL A 13 6.01 -0.88 -0.43
CA VAL A 13 5.90 -1.84 0.66
C VAL A 13 7.25 -1.89 1.38
N LEU A 14 7.27 -1.48 2.65
CA LEU A 14 8.49 -1.48 3.44
C LEU A 14 8.73 -2.82 4.11
N SER A 15 7.67 -3.41 4.66
CA SER A 15 7.83 -4.68 5.36
C SER A 15 6.51 -5.41 5.47
N VAL A 16 6.62 -6.72 5.61
CA VAL A 16 5.51 -7.58 6.01
C VAL A 16 6.01 -8.45 7.15
N SER A 17 5.19 -8.62 8.18
CA SER A 17 5.57 -9.39 9.35
C SER A 17 4.49 -10.40 9.67
N LYS A 18 4.89 -11.64 9.88
CA LYS A 18 3.96 -12.71 10.22
C LYS A 18 3.58 -12.61 11.69
N LEU A 19 2.28 -12.60 11.98
CA LEU A 19 1.78 -12.38 13.34
C LEU A 19 1.16 -13.63 13.95
N SER A 20 0.77 -14.61 13.13
CA SER A 20 0.06 -15.78 13.64
C SER A 20 0.94 -17.01 13.52
N GLU A 21 0.39 -18.16 13.96
CA GLU A 21 1.08 -19.43 13.82
C GLU A 21 0.74 -20.13 12.51
N MET A 22 0.17 -19.37 11.58
CA MET A 22 -0.05 -19.86 10.23
C MET A 22 1.25 -20.45 9.67
N ASP A 23 1.13 -21.52 8.87
CA ASP A 23 2.28 -22.15 8.25
C ASP A 23 3.09 -21.13 7.46
N TYR A 24 4.38 -21.07 7.74
CA TYR A 24 5.26 -20.10 7.07
C TYR A 24 5.26 -20.29 5.56
N ASP A 25 5.25 -21.53 5.08
CA ASP A 25 5.26 -21.78 3.64
C ASP A 25 4.01 -21.27 2.95
N GLU A 26 2.88 -21.24 3.65
CA GLU A 26 1.65 -20.66 3.13
C GLU A 26 1.63 -19.15 3.21
N TRP A 27 2.38 -18.59 4.15
CA TRP A 27 2.40 -17.15 4.41
C TRP A 27 3.47 -16.42 3.59
N ARG A 28 4.57 -17.08 3.28
CA ARG A 28 5.82 -16.46 2.83
C ARG A 28 5.73 -15.70 1.50
N TRP A 29 4.73 -16.00 0.69
CA TRP A 29 4.58 -15.28 -0.58
C TRP A 29 4.47 -13.77 -0.36
N ARG A 30 4.04 -13.36 0.83
CA ARG A 30 3.90 -11.95 1.17
C ARG A 30 5.24 -11.25 1.22
N GLU A 31 6.32 -11.98 1.45
CA GLU A 31 7.65 -11.37 1.49
C GLU A 31 8.08 -10.84 0.14
N ASP A 32 7.53 -11.37 -0.93
CA ASP A 32 7.81 -10.87 -2.28
C ASP A 32 7.23 -9.48 -2.52
N LEU A 33 6.31 -9.03 -1.66
CA LEU A 33 5.76 -7.69 -1.77
C LEU A 33 6.77 -6.61 -1.37
N VAL A 34 7.71 -6.95 -0.48
CA VAL A 34 8.64 -5.96 0.07
C VAL A 34 9.46 -5.34 -1.05
N GLY A 35 9.46 -4.01 -1.09
CA GLY A 35 10.15 -3.26 -2.13
C GLY A 35 9.30 -2.92 -3.34
N GLN A 36 8.12 -3.52 -3.48
CA GLN A 36 7.24 -3.21 -4.60
C GLN A 36 6.60 -1.85 -4.40
N THR A 37 6.39 -1.14 -5.50
CA THR A 37 5.69 0.14 -5.48
C THR A 37 4.36 0.01 -6.22
N GLY A 38 3.45 0.91 -5.93
CA GLY A 38 2.14 0.91 -6.56
C GLY A 38 1.22 1.89 -5.88
N SER A 39 -0.08 1.68 -6.04
CA SER A 39 -1.09 2.53 -5.41
C SER A 39 -1.90 1.72 -4.40
N VAL A 40 -2.49 2.41 -3.42
CA VAL A 40 -3.36 1.76 -2.45
C VAL A 40 -4.67 2.50 -2.32
N GLU A 41 -5.72 1.73 -2.03
CA GLU A 41 -7.02 2.24 -1.58
C GLU A 41 -7.28 1.62 -0.23
N ILE A 42 -7.67 2.46 0.74
CA ILE A 42 -7.93 2.02 2.11
C ILE A 42 -9.42 2.12 2.35
N TYR A 43 -10.02 1.03 2.80
CA TYR A 43 -11.45 0.94 3.03
C TYR A 43 -11.74 0.69 4.49
N GLN A 44 -12.81 1.32 4.99
CA GLN A 44 -13.37 1.01 6.29
C GLN A 44 -14.58 0.10 6.08
N VAL A 45 -14.59 -1.03 6.81
CA VAL A 45 -15.55 -2.09 6.50
C VAL A 45 -16.88 -1.89 7.17
N ALA A 46 -16.89 -1.57 8.46
CA ALA A 46 -18.15 -1.51 9.19
C ALA A 46 -18.13 -0.35 10.17
N ARG A 47 -19.30 0.32 10.27
CA ARG A 47 -19.40 1.44 11.21
C ARG A 47 -19.54 0.96 12.65
N LYS A 48 -20.10 -0.23 12.83
CA LYS A 48 -20.31 -0.78 14.18
C LYS A 48 -19.02 -1.21 14.85
N ILE A 49 -18.00 -1.49 14.03
CA ILE A 49 -16.69 -1.91 14.50
C ILE A 49 -15.69 -0.91 13.96
N PRO A 50 -15.41 0.17 14.70
CA PRO A 50 -14.43 1.15 14.23
C PRO A 50 -13.07 0.49 14.09
N ASN A 51 -12.24 1.05 13.22
CA ASN A 51 -10.88 0.58 12.97
C ASN A 51 -10.82 -0.79 12.31
N ARG A 52 -11.89 -1.16 11.57
CA ARG A 52 -11.84 -2.34 10.73
C ARG A 52 -11.61 -1.89 9.30
N HIS A 53 -10.42 -2.19 8.80
CA HIS A 53 -9.96 -1.70 7.50
C HIS A 53 -9.42 -2.84 6.66
N PHE A 54 -9.41 -2.65 5.35
CA PHE A 54 -8.59 -3.46 4.47
C PHE A 54 -7.98 -2.57 3.39
N ILE A 55 -6.94 -3.06 2.75
CA ILE A 55 -6.21 -2.30 1.74
C ILE A 55 -6.19 -3.09 0.44
N LEU A 56 -6.46 -2.38 -0.66
CA LEU A 56 -6.24 -2.90 -2.01
C LEU A 56 -4.95 -2.26 -2.51
N PHE A 57 -3.96 -3.08 -2.81
CA PHE A 57 -2.66 -2.62 -3.31
C PHE A 57 -2.52 -3.08 -4.75
N ASP A 58 -2.34 -2.12 -5.64
CA ASP A 58 -2.17 -2.38 -7.07
C ASP A 58 -0.72 -2.08 -7.43
N SER A 59 0.06 -3.15 -7.58
CA SER A 59 1.50 -3.03 -7.81
C SER A 59 1.80 -2.61 -9.24
N ASP A 60 2.86 -1.84 -9.40
CA ASP A 60 3.38 -1.51 -10.73
C ASP A 60 3.85 -2.74 -11.49
N SER A 61 4.05 -3.86 -10.78
CA SER A 61 4.55 -5.12 -11.36
C SER A 61 3.42 -6.10 -11.69
N ASP A 62 2.22 -5.59 -11.95
CA ASP A 62 1.07 -6.42 -12.31
C ASP A 62 0.61 -7.36 -11.20
N PHE A 63 0.85 -7.00 -9.96
CA PHE A 63 0.40 -7.78 -8.82
C PHE A 63 -0.67 -6.99 -8.08
N TYR A 64 -1.72 -7.68 -7.67
CA TYR A 64 -2.84 -7.04 -6.96
C TYR A 64 -3.05 -7.75 -5.65
N LEU A 65 -3.01 -6.99 -4.56
CA LEU A 65 -3.18 -7.53 -3.22
C LEU A 65 -4.45 -7.00 -2.60
N ASN A 66 -5.29 -7.92 -2.14
CA ASN A 66 -6.44 -7.58 -1.31
C ASN A 66 -6.12 -8.13 0.08
N THR A 67 -5.81 -7.24 1.02
CA THR A 67 -5.43 -7.68 2.36
C THR A 67 -6.63 -8.22 3.12
N GLY A 68 -6.36 -8.98 4.16
CA GLY A 68 -7.37 -9.30 5.15
C GLY A 68 -7.80 -8.04 5.91
N ARG A 69 -8.83 -8.18 6.70
CA ARG A 69 -9.35 -7.08 7.50
C ARG A 69 -8.53 -6.91 8.76
N GLY A 70 -8.32 -5.66 9.15
CA GLY A 70 -7.53 -5.35 10.32
C GLY A 70 -7.67 -3.90 10.68
N GLU A 71 -6.67 -3.38 11.37
CA GLU A 71 -6.65 -2.00 11.81
C GLU A 71 -5.55 -1.24 11.08
N ALA A 72 -5.93 -0.14 10.42
CA ALA A 72 -4.98 0.71 9.70
C ALA A 72 -4.69 1.96 10.51
N GLN A 73 -3.41 2.33 10.56
CA GLN A 73 -2.96 3.58 11.14
C GLN A 73 -2.23 4.35 10.05
N ILE A 74 -2.70 5.55 9.77
CA ILE A 74 -2.23 6.34 8.65
C ILE A 74 -1.59 7.61 9.20
N SER A 75 -0.35 7.87 8.76
CA SER A 75 0.33 9.11 9.05
C SER A 75 0.68 9.80 7.75
N ASP A 76 1.42 10.91 7.83
CA ASP A 76 1.79 11.66 6.62
C ASP A 76 2.70 10.88 5.69
N HIS A 77 3.45 9.92 6.23
CA HIS A 77 4.50 9.22 5.46
C HIS A 77 4.33 7.72 5.44
N ARG A 78 3.36 7.18 6.18
CA ARG A 78 3.36 5.76 6.43
C ARG A 78 1.97 5.24 6.70
N ILE A 79 1.72 4.01 6.24
CA ILE A 79 0.48 3.27 6.52
C ILE A 79 0.87 1.95 7.16
N ASP A 80 0.35 1.69 8.34
CA ASP A 80 0.51 0.39 9.01
C ASP A 80 -0.84 -0.29 9.04
N LEU A 81 -0.91 -1.52 8.54
CA LEU A 81 -2.12 -2.33 8.62
C LEU A 81 -1.81 -3.61 9.39
N ILE A 82 -2.54 -3.84 10.46
CA ILE A 82 -2.39 -5.04 11.28
C ILE A 82 -3.62 -5.90 11.06
N THR A 83 -3.45 -7.01 10.36
CA THR A 83 -4.50 -7.99 10.17
C THR A 83 -4.29 -9.14 11.15
N ARG A 84 -5.11 -10.17 11.03
CA ARG A 84 -4.98 -11.33 11.91
C ARG A 84 -3.63 -12.03 11.75
N ASN A 85 -3.14 -12.13 10.51
CA ASN A 85 -1.96 -12.93 10.22
C ASN A 85 -0.73 -12.12 9.89
N THR A 86 -0.88 -10.82 9.58
CA THR A 86 0.21 -10.07 8.97
C THR A 86 0.14 -8.61 9.38
N LYS A 87 1.32 -8.03 9.61
CA LYS A 87 1.46 -6.58 9.68
C LYS A 87 2.09 -6.11 8.38
N TYR A 88 1.40 -5.22 7.67
CA TYR A 88 1.89 -4.59 6.44
C TYR A 88 2.30 -3.17 6.74
N VAL A 89 3.46 -2.76 6.24
CA VAL A 89 3.92 -1.37 6.37
C VAL A 89 4.20 -0.83 4.98
N PHE A 90 3.56 0.30 4.67
CA PHE A 90 3.74 0.98 3.40
C PHE A 90 4.31 2.36 3.66
N GLU A 91 5.24 2.79 2.83
CA GLU A 91 5.71 4.16 2.80
C GLU A 91 4.91 4.93 1.77
N ILE A 92 4.41 6.11 2.15
CA ILE A 92 3.71 6.98 1.21
C ILE A 92 4.77 7.81 0.50
N LEU A 93 4.84 7.65 -0.82
CA LEU A 93 5.84 8.34 -1.63
C LEU A 93 5.27 9.66 -2.13
N PRO A 94 6.11 10.67 -2.33
CA PRO A 94 5.62 11.92 -2.91
C PRO A 94 5.14 11.69 -4.33
N GLU A 95 4.12 12.48 -4.72
CA GLU A 95 3.66 12.45 -6.09
C GLU A 95 4.75 13.01 -7.01
N ASP A 96 4.90 12.40 -8.16
CA ASP A 96 5.87 12.81 -9.16
C ASP A 96 5.33 14.04 -9.88
N ARG A 97 6.05 15.17 -9.70
CA ARG A 97 5.70 16.41 -10.39
C ARG A 97 6.81 16.86 -11.27
N GLN A 98 7.17 17.11 -11.04
CA GLN A 98 8.15 17.38 -11.52
C GLN A 98 8.61 17.67 -12.29
N HIS A 99 8.16 17.70 -11.81
CA HIS A 99 8.62 17.81 -12.45
C HIS A 99 8.58 18.69 -12.70
N ASP A 100 8.23 18.84 -12.41
CA ASP A 100 8.21 19.47 -12.93
C ASP A 100 8.40 20.13 -13.17
N GLY A 101 7.89 20.02 -12.97
CA GLY A 101 8.07 20.41 -13.72
C GLY A 101 8.28 20.66 -13.98
N ALA A 102 8.20 20.55 -13.82
CA ALA A 102 8.50 20.52 -14.64
C ALA A 102 8.64 20.39 -15.06
N SER A 103 8.47 20.40 -14.69
CA SER A 103 8.69 19.98 -15.64
C SER A 103 8.86 19.68 -16.12
N GLY A 104 8.68 19.68 -15.77
CA GLY A 104 8.86 19.12 -16.75
C GLY A 104 9.19 18.67 -16.94
N ASP A 105 9.27 18.63 -16.75
CA ASP A 105 9.62 17.86 -17.50
C ASP A 105 9.91 17.17 -17.68
N ARG A 106 9.75 17.12 -17.52
CA ARG A 106 9.95 16.08 -18.26
C ARG A 106 10.29 15.64 -18.61
N ASP A 107 10.22 15.91 -18.00
CA ASP A 107 10.51 15.16 -18.87
C ASP A 107 10.89 14.76 -19.05
N GLU A 108 10.72 14.91 -18.55
CA GLU A 108 10.99 14.23 -19.30
C GLU A 108 11.29 13.75 -19.55
N GLN A 109 11.08 13.95 -18.98
CA GLN A 109 11.31 13.22 -19.72
C GLN A 109 11.53 12.92 -20.07
N SER A 110 11.26 13.33 -19.32
CA SER A 110 11.44 12.78 -20.12
C SER A 110 11.71 12.42 -20.40
N GLU A 111 11.61 12.58 -19.96
CA GLU A 111 11.78 11.93 -20.69
C GLU A 111 12.10 11.53 -21.02
N LYS A 112 11.95 11.82 -20.52
CA LYS A 112 12.06 11.17 -21.16
C LYS A 112 12.31 10.95 -21.39
N GLU A 113 12.31 11.19 -20.80
CA GLU A 113 12.35 10.75 -21.36
C GLU A 113 12.46 10.59 -21.48
N GLY A 114 12.25 11.20 -20.49
CA GLY A 114 12.25 10.87 -21.01
C GLY A 114 12.20 10.77 -21.01
#